data_ecf392349964c8e6d2be9adf9be2c28d
#
_entry.id   ecf392349964c8e6d2be9adf9be2c28d
#
_cell.length_a   1.000
_cell.length_b   1.000
_cell.length_c   1.000
_cell.angle_alpha   90.00
_cell.angle_beta   90.00
_cell.angle_gamma   90.00
#
_symmetry.space_group_name_H-M   'P 1'
#
loop_
_entity.id
_entity.type
_entity.pdbx_description
1 polymer ?
#
loop_
_entity_poly.entity_id
_entity_poly.type
_entity_poly.pdbx_seq_one_letter_code
_entity_poly.pdbx_strand_id
1 'polypeptide(L)'
;MTRSGAERAVIVICDSLRADLITPETAPFLSELSERAAFFAAHRSVFPSTTRASAASIATGCRPARHGLLGNTMALDEGEGLVCRSAGAPDFRDRMRRATGRTLHVPTLAERLRWHGEDSVSCANVSPGAAYFQDPDGHGWVHHSAGSFGPGRVPIDDPASAGLTKGIAGDRMMTERFCSNVLEERAPSVAILWLSEPDYTGHHAPLGSPQHLAAIAGADALVKQVFETVRRLDPTGADILFVTGSDHGMETVADSIDLTELLIAAGLKESRESRELVVAPNGTAATLYFADPAGELVGRVARFLAGENWVGEMFAGERLGAAGLPTDTAMQIAVSLAAENRTNPHGVTGYAPIVQDPSDNESKIGFGQHGGLGPHEQRPFLIVEGGGFEPGERRQPSSLVDIAPTVLRHLHMDHDDMDGRALPHRVSER
;
A
#
# COMPACT_ATOMS: atom_id res chain seq x y z
N MET A 1 13.56 -7.63 -30.95
CA MET A 1 14.84 -8.23 -30.49
C MET A 1 14.74 -8.28 -28.97
N THR A 2 14.45 -9.42 -28.40
CA THR A 2 14.47 -9.66 -26.95
C THR A 2 15.89 -9.45 -26.45
N ARG A 3 16.13 -8.52 -25.50
CA ARG A 3 17.39 -8.41 -24.77
C ARG A 3 17.58 -9.72 -23.98
N SER A 4 18.30 -10.67 -24.55
CA SER A 4 18.75 -11.86 -23.82
C SER A 4 19.83 -11.42 -22.84
N GLY A 5 19.62 -11.63 -21.52
CA GLY A 5 20.58 -11.37 -20.46
C GLY A 5 20.52 -9.97 -19.82
N ALA A 6 19.44 -9.20 -19.95
CA ALA A 6 19.23 -7.99 -19.16
C ALA A 6 18.50 -8.32 -17.86
N GLU A 7 19.05 -7.91 -16.71
CA GLU A 7 18.42 -8.07 -15.41
C GLU A 7 17.09 -7.31 -15.34
N ARG A 8 16.07 -7.92 -14.76
CA ARG A 8 14.72 -7.42 -14.66
C ARG A 8 14.14 -7.70 -13.28
N ALA A 9 13.13 -6.93 -12.88
CA ALA A 9 12.34 -7.24 -11.69
C ALA A 9 10.85 -7.30 -12.02
N VAL A 10 10.16 -8.30 -11.48
CA VAL A 10 8.71 -8.48 -11.56
C VAL A 10 8.14 -8.46 -10.16
N ILE A 11 7.27 -7.50 -9.88
CA ILE A 11 6.63 -7.30 -8.57
C ILE A 11 5.15 -7.60 -8.71
N VAL A 12 4.61 -8.49 -7.86
CA VAL A 12 3.18 -8.79 -7.80
C VAL A 12 2.68 -8.51 -6.38
N ILE A 13 1.74 -7.58 -6.26
CA ILE A 13 1.10 -7.22 -4.99
C ILE A 13 -0.33 -7.77 -4.96
N CYS A 14 -0.62 -8.59 -3.94
CA CYS A 14 -1.97 -9.02 -3.59
C CYS A 14 -2.48 -8.08 -2.51
N ASP A 15 -3.32 -7.10 -2.87
CA ASP A 15 -3.79 -6.07 -1.93
C ASP A 15 -4.38 -6.71 -0.67
N SER A 16 -3.86 -6.31 0.49
CA SER A 16 -4.39 -6.71 1.81
C SER A 16 -4.23 -8.19 2.21
N LEU A 17 -3.50 -9.02 1.47
CA LEU A 17 -3.34 -10.43 1.83
C LEU A 17 -2.47 -10.57 3.10
N ARG A 18 -3.10 -11.03 4.18
CA ARG A 18 -2.45 -11.30 5.48
C ARG A 18 -1.54 -12.53 5.38
N ALA A 19 -0.33 -12.42 5.95
CA ALA A 19 0.63 -13.54 5.96
C ALA A 19 0.10 -14.80 6.66
N ASP A 20 -0.72 -14.66 7.71
CA ASP A 20 -1.29 -15.78 8.48
C ASP A 20 -2.47 -16.48 7.79
N LEU A 21 -2.96 -15.93 6.66
CA LEU A 21 -3.97 -16.56 5.81
C LEU A 21 -3.37 -17.31 4.62
N ILE A 22 -2.04 -17.36 4.49
CA ILE A 22 -1.36 -18.16 3.48
C ILE A 22 -1.12 -19.55 4.08
N THR A 23 -1.97 -20.51 3.70
CA THR A 23 -1.88 -21.90 4.12
C THR A 23 -2.02 -22.82 2.91
N PRO A 24 -1.65 -24.12 3.01
CA PRO A 24 -1.87 -25.07 1.92
C PRO A 24 -3.32 -25.15 1.42
N GLU A 25 -4.30 -24.82 2.28
CA GLU A 25 -5.73 -24.86 1.97
C GLU A 25 -6.23 -23.58 1.30
N THR A 26 -5.70 -22.42 1.69
CA THR A 26 -6.23 -21.10 1.26
C THR A 26 -5.46 -20.51 0.09
N ALA A 27 -4.13 -20.69 0.07
CA ALA A 27 -3.21 -20.16 -0.94
C ALA A 27 -2.08 -21.18 -1.20
N PRO A 28 -2.40 -22.33 -1.84
CA PRO A 28 -1.48 -23.47 -1.98
C PRO A 28 -0.18 -23.12 -2.69
N PHE A 29 -0.22 -22.28 -3.72
CA PHE A 29 0.99 -21.90 -4.44
C PHE A 29 1.90 -20.98 -3.61
N LEU A 30 1.36 -19.94 -2.98
CA LEU A 30 2.13 -19.05 -2.10
C LEU A 30 2.69 -19.80 -0.89
N SER A 31 1.93 -20.74 -0.33
CA SER A 31 2.40 -21.62 0.75
C SER A 31 3.61 -22.45 0.29
N GLU A 32 3.52 -23.14 -0.85
CA GLU A 32 4.65 -23.89 -1.44
C GLU A 32 5.82 -22.95 -1.76
N LEU A 33 5.57 -21.78 -2.34
CA LEU A 33 6.61 -20.83 -2.71
C LEU A 33 7.35 -20.32 -1.47
N SER A 34 6.66 -20.09 -0.35
CA SER A 34 7.27 -19.64 0.89
C SER A 34 8.29 -20.63 1.48
N GLU A 35 8.15 -21.93 1.19
CA GLU A 35 9.06 -22.99 1.63
C GLU A 35 10.33 -23.08 0.76
N ARG A 36 10.21 -22.76 -0.55
CA ARG A 36 11.28 -22.92 -1.53
C ARG A 36 11.92 -21.63 -2.03
N ALA A 37 11.50 -20.48 -1.53
CA ALA A 37 12.02 -19.17 -1.84
C ALA A 37 12.45 -18.41 -0.58
N ALA A 38 12.86 -17.17 -0.70
CA ALA A 38 13.16 -16.29 0.44
C ALA A 38 11.86 -15.73 1.03
N PHE A 39 11.43 -16.23 2.18
CA PHE A 39 10.24 -15.77 2.90
C PHE A 39 10.61 -14.82 4.05
N PHE A 40 10.02 -13.63 4.09
CA PHE A 40 10.29 -12.60 5.09
C PHE A 40 9.19 -12.58 6.16
N ALA A 41 9.32 -13.42 7.17
CA ALA A 41 8.29 -13.66 8.20
C ALA A 41 8.01 -12.46 9.12
N ALA A 42 8.95 -11.51 9.21
CA ALA A 42 8.82 -10.29 10.02
C ALA A 42 8.62 -9.03 9.15
N HIS A 43 8.04 -9.20 7.94
CA HIS A 43 7.72 -8.08 7.05
C HIS A 43 6.58 -7.23 7.60
N ARG A 44 6.68 -5.90 7.44
CA ARG A 44 5.74 -4.93 8.00
C ARG A 44 5.29 -3.90 6.97
N SER A 45 4.04 -3.49 7.10
CA SER A 45 3.52 -2.32 6.42
C SER A 45 4.11 -1.02 6.96
N VAL A 46 3.86 0.09 6.28
CA VAL A 46 4.09 1.45 6.79
C VAL A 46 2.89 1.90 7.65
N PHE A 47 2.99 3.06 8.28
CA PHE A 47 1.86 3.69 8.97
C PHE A 47 1.56 5.06 8.34
N PRO A 48 0.29 5.38 8.05
CA PRO A 48 -0.89 4.48 8.09
C PRO A 48 -0.76 3.30 7.13
N SER A 49 -1.26 2.11 7.53
CA SER A 49 -1.22 0.90 6.72
C SER A 49 -2.33 0.92 5.66
N THR A 50 -2.21 1.85 4.73
CA THR A 50 -3.21 2.13 3.71
C THR A 50 -2.64 1.95 2.31
N THR A 51 -3.46 1.44 1.38
CA THR A 51 -3.03 1.10 0.01
C THR A 51 -2.26 2.22 -0.68
N ARG A 52 -2.73 3.51 -0.55
CA ARG A 52 -2.11 4.63 -1.27
C ARG A 52 -0.75 5.01 -0.68
N ALA A 53 -0.64 5.07 0.65
CA ALA A 53 0.65 5.34 1.32
C ALA A 53 1.63 4.19 1.07
N SER A 54 1.16 2.94 1.11
CA SER A 54 1.95 1.75 0.79
C SER A 54 2.44 1.75 -0.66
N ALA A 55 1.56 2.14 -1.61
CA ALA A 55 1.93 2.26 -3.02
C ALA A 55 3.09 3.26 -3.24
N ALA A 56 2.99 4.44 -2.63
CA ALA A 56 4.07 5.43 -2.67
C ALA A 56 5.35 4.91 -1.97
N SER A 57 5.20 4.20 -0.85
CA SER A 57 6.35 3.63 -0.13
C SER A 57 7.07 2.53 -0.91
N ILE A 58 6.33 1.63 -1.58
CA ILE A 58 6.90 0.61 -2.48
C ILE A 58 7.58 1.27 -3.67
N ALA A 59 6.96 2.30 -4.25
CA ALA A 59 7.49 2.98 -5.41
C ALA A 59 8.75 3.82 -5.13
N THR A 60 8.92 4.32 -3.90
CA THR A 60 10.01 5.27 -3.56
C THR A 60 11.09 4.68 -2.66
N GLY A 61 10.83 3.56 -1.98
CA GLY A 61 11.69 3.05 -0.91
C GLY A 61 11.74 3.96 0.32
N CYS A 62 10.76 4.85 0.48
CA CYS A 62 10.71 5.83 1.55
C CYS A 62 9.41 5.74 2.35
N ARG A 63 9.44 6.27 3.57
CA ARG A 63 8.27 6.36 4.46
C ARG A 63 7.40 7.57 4.12
N PRO A 64 6.14 7.61 4.59
CA PRO A 64 5.23 8.74 4.40
C PRO A 64 5.83 10.10 4.76
N ALA A 65 6.68 10.18 5.80
CA ALA A 65 7.40 11.40 6.16
C ALA A 65 8.22 11.99 5.01
N ARG A 66 8.80 11.14 4.16
CA ARG A 66 9.68 11.58 3.07
C ARG A 66 8.97 11.74 1.74
N HIS A 67 8.07 10.81 1.40
CA HIS A 67 7.38 10.92 0.10
C HIS A 67 6.15 11.82 0.15
N GLY A 68 5.61 12.15 1.34
CA GLY A 68 4.55 13.14 1.55
C GLY A 68 3.12 12.65 1.32
N LEU A 69 2.87 11.40 0.92
CA LEU A 69 1.54 10.80 0.83
C LEU A 69 1.18 10.12 2.15
N LEU A 70 0.25 10.71 2.92
CA LEU A 70 0.10 10.44 4.35
C LEU A 70 -1.07 9.50 4.69
N GLY A 71 -1.71 8.90 3.69
CA GLY A 71 -2.80 7.95 3.92
C GLY A 71 -3.76 7.84 2.74
N ASN A 72 -4.87 7.13 2.96
CA ASN A 72 -5.98 7.02 2.01
C ASN A 72 -6.76 8.32 1.89
N THR A 73 -6.78 9.10 2.98
CA THR A 73 -7.22 10.49 3.01
C THR A 73 -6.17 11.34 3.71
N MET A 74 -6.05 12.59 3.32
CA MET A 74 -5.20 13.58 3.99
C MET A 74 -5.76 14.99 3.78
N ALA A 75 -5.42 15.93 4.67
CA ALA A 75 -5.80 17.33 4.47
C ALA A 75 -4.77 18.03 3.59
N LEU A 76 -5.26 18.80 2.63
CA LEU A 76 -4.48 19.68 1.77
C LEU A 76 -4.97 21.13 1.92
N ASP A 77 -4.06 22.09 1.89
CA ASP A 77 -4.37 23.51 1.70
C ASP A 77 -4.06 23.89 0.25
N GLU A 78 -5.12 24.06 -0.53
CA GLU A 78 -5.04 24.48 -1.94
C GLU A 78 -5.19 26.01 -2.07
N GLY A 79 -5.00 26.78 -0.96
CA GLY A 79 -5.08 28.24 -0.88
C GLY A 79 -6.35 28.76 -0.17
N GLU A 80 -7.23 27.88 0.29
CA GLU A 80 -8.46 28.23 0.99
C GLU A 80 -8.54 27.63 2.40
N GLY A 81 -7.42 27.19 2.96
CA GLY A 81 -7.31 26.47 4.22
C GLY A 81 -7.43 24.96 4.05
N LEU A 82 -7.27 24.25 5.17
CA LEU A 82 -7.22 22.78 5.20
C LEU A 82 -8.54 22.15 4.78
N VAL A 83 -8.47 21.19 3.85
CA VAL A 83 -9.62 20.38 3.43
C VAL A 83 -9.20 18.93 3.30
N CYS A 84 -9.96 18.01 3.91
CA CYS A 84 -9.76 16.58 3.75
C CYS A 84 -10.04 16.16 2.30
N ARG A 85 -9.12 15.39 1.72
CA ARG A 85 -9.19 14.90 0.34
C ARG A 85 -8.93 13.40 0.30
N SER A 86 -9.67 12.71 -0.55
CA SER A 86 -9.38 11.29 -0.85
C SER A 86 -8.17 11.18 -1.77
N ALA A 87 -7.12 10.52 -1.31
CA ALA A 87 -5.95 10.21 -2.13
C ALA A 87 -6.25 9.17 -3.22
N GLY A 88 -7.42 8.52 -3.17
CA GLY A 88 -7.89 7.60 -4.19
C GLY A 88 -8.46 8.27 -5.44
N ALA A 89 -8.75 9.58 -5.38
CA ALA A 89 -9.33 10.30 -6.50
C ALA A 89 -8.34 10.43 -7.69
N PRO A 90 -8.81 10.34 -8.93
CA PRO A 90 -7.93 10.40 -10.12
C PRO A 90 -7.14 11.70 -10.24
N ASP A 91 -7.69 12.81 -9.73
CA ASP A 91 -7.11 14.16 -9.75
C ASP A 91 -6.25 14.47 -8.51
N PHE A 92 -6.17 13.56 -7.53
CA PHE A 92 -5.50 13.86 -6.26
C PHE A 92 -4.02 14.19 -6.43
N ARG A 93 -3.29 13.52 -7.33
CA ARG A 93 -1.89 13.84 -7.62
C ARG A 93 -1.70 15.30 -8.07
N ASP A 94 -2.64 15.84 -8.85
CA ASP A 94 -2.59 17.23 -9.31
C ASP A 94 -2.98 18.21 -8.19
N ARG A 95 -3.90 17.83 -7.28
CA ARG A 95 -4.21 18.57 -6.05
C ARG A 95 -3.00 18.63 -5.12
N MET A 96 -2.34 17.50 -4.89
CA MET A 96 -1.15 17.42 -4.08
C MET A 96 -0.04 18.32 -4.64
N ARG A 97 0.17 18.29 -5.97
CA ARG A 97 1.13 19.20 -6.63
C ARG A 97 0.79 20.69 -6.44
N ARG A 98 -0.49 21.07 -6.52
CA ARG A 98 -0.91 22.46 -6.27
C ARG A 98 -0.67 22.89 -4.82
N ALA A 99 -0.97 21.99 -3.87
CA ALA A 99 -0.84 22.28 -2.44
C ALA A 99 0.62 22.30 -1.95
N THR A 100 1.48 21.42 -2.48
CA THR A 100 2.84 21.18 -1.96
C THR A 100 3.96 21.53 -2.95
N GLY A 101 3.63 21.86 -4.19
CA GLY A 101 4.60 22.08 -5.27
C GLY A 101 5.13 20.81 -5.94
N ARG A 102 4.83 19.62 -5.39
CA ARG A 102 5.27 18.32 -5.90
C ARG A 102 4.16 17.27 -5.78
N THR A 103 4.25 16.19 -6.55
CA THR A 103 3.36 15.04 -6.45
C THR A 103 3.83 14.09 -5.34
N LEU A 104 5.08 13.63 -5.43
CA LEU A 104 5.82 13.02 -4.33
C LEU A 104 7.11 13.81 -4.10
N HIS A 105 7.60 13.85 -2.85
CA HIS A 105 8.75 14.67 -2.49
C HIS A 105 10.08 13.97 -2.78
N VAL A 106 10.06 12.69 -3.13
CA VAL A 106 11.22 11.86 -3.46
C VAL A 106 10.97 11.10 -4.76
N PRO A 107 12.04 10.71 -5.50
CA PRO A 107 11.92 9.99 -6.76
C PRO A 107 11.30 8.60 -6.58
N THR A 108 10.48 8.19 -7.57
CA THR A 108 9.96 6.82 -7.67
C THR A 108 10.95 5.89 -8.39
N LEU A 109 10.71 4.58 -8.31
CA LEU A 109 11.41 3.58 -9.15
C LEU A 109 11.34 3.95 -10.63
N ALA A 110 10.16 4.33 -11.13
CA ALA A 110 9.97 4.70 -12.52
C ALA A 110 10.83 5.91 -12.92
N GLU A 111 10.93 6.92 -12.05
CA GLU A 111 11.77 8.09 -12.27
C GLU A 111 13.26 7.73 -12.30
N ARG A 112 13.72 6.90 -11.34
CA ARG A 112 15.11 6.44 -11.26
C ARG A 112 15.52 5.60 -12.45
N LEU A 113 14.66 4.66 -12.86
CA LEU A 113 14.87 3.87 -14.08
C LEU A 113 15.03 4.77 -15.31
N ARG A 114 14.16 5.79 -15.42
CA ARG A 114 14.22 6.74 -16.53
C ARG A 114 15.55 7.49 -16.61
N TRP A 115 16.16 7.85 -15.47
CA TRP A 115 17.47 8.50 -15.43
C TRP A 115 18.59 7.62 -16.03
N HIS A 116 18.43 6.29 -15.96
CA HIS A 116 19.37 5.31 -16.52
C HIS A 116 18.99 4.82 -17.91
N GLY A 117 17.94 5.38 -18.52
CA GLY A 117 17.46 4.96 -19.84
C GLY A 117 16.69 3.65 -19.82
N GLU A 118 16.32 3.17 -18.65
CA GLU A 118 15.51 1.98 -18.43
C GLU A 118 14.02 2.35 -18.32
N ASP A 119 13.13 1.37 -18.40
CA ASP A 119 11.70 1.59 -18.34
C ASP A 119 10.98 0.75 -17.29
N SER A 120 9.78 1.21 -16.92
CA SER A 120 8.87 0.51 -16.04
C SER A 120 7.47 0.45 -16.61
N VAL A 121 6.75 -0.60 -16.26
CA VAL A 121 5.32 -0.75 -16.54
C VAL A 121 4.60 -1.16 -15.27
N SER A 122 3.57 -0.41 -14.90
CA SER A 122 2.66 -0.74 -13.80
C SER A 122 1.27 -1.03 -14.34
N CYS A 123 0.72 -2.18 -13.97
CA CYS A 123 -0.66 -2.60 -14.20
C CYS A 123 -1.34 -2.75 -12.86
N ALA A 124 -2.38 -1.98 -12.58
CA ALA A 124 -2.99 -1.99 -11.24
C ALA A 124 -4.52 -1.94 -11.32
N ASN A 125 -5.19 -2.86 -10.61
CA ASN A 125 -6.65 -2.94 -10.52
C ASN A 125 -7.20 -2.41 -9.19
N VAL A 126 -6.49 -1.53 -8.55
CA VAL A 126 -6.85 -0.87 -7.27
C VAL A 126 -7.47 0.51 -7.50
N SER A 127 -7.49 1.39 -6.51
CA SER A 127 -7.96 2.77 -6.72
C SER A 127 -7.04 3.55 -7.66
N PRO A 128 -7.56 4.55 -8.41
CA PRO A 128 -6.72 5.38 -9.27
C PRO A 128 -5.52 5.99 -8.53
N GLY A 129 -5.73 6.45 -7.28
CA GLY A 129 -4.64 6.99 -6.48
C GLY A 129 -3.53 5.97 -6.24
N ALA A 130 -3.84 4.74 -5.79
CA ALA A 130 -2.83 3.72 -5.57
C ALA A 130 -2.06 3.36 -6.86
N ALA A 131 -2.79 3.22 -7.97
CA ALA A 131 -2.19 2.95 -9.29
C ALA A 131 -1.24 4.09 -9.73
N TYR A 132 -1.71 5.33 -9.64
CA TYR A 132 -0.98 6.48 -10.15
C TYR A 132 0.23 6.87 -9.29
N PHE A 133 0.23 6.57 -7.98
CA PHE A 133 1.39 6.85 -7.12
C PHE A 133 2.55 5.85 -7.30
N GLN A 134 2.40 4.83 -8.15
CA GLN A 134 3.55 4.06 -8.65
C GLN A 134 4.44 4.89 -9.58
N ASP A 135 3.84 5.79 -10.37
CA ASP A 135 4.54 6.69 -11.28
C ASP A 135 3.69 7.95 -11.53
N PRO A 136 3.57 8.85 -10.54
CA PRO A 136 2.61 9.96 -10.60
C PRO A 136 2.96 11.00 -11.67
N ASP A 137 4.22 11.09 -12.06
CA ASP A 137 4.73 12.07 -13.01
C ASP A 137 4.93 11.52 -14.42
N GLY A 138 4.74 10.19 -14.61
CA GLY A 138 4.77 9.54 -15.91
C GLY A 138 6.20 9.42 -16.47
N HIS A 139 7.05 8.72 -15.77
CA HIS A 139 8.39 8.36 -16.26
C HIS A 139 8.38 7.04 -17.04
N GLY A 140 7.45 6.15 -16.69
CA GLY A 140 7.18 4.86 -17.34
C GLY A 140 5.75 4.79 -17.89
N TRP A 141 5.14 3.62 -17.78
CA TRP A 141 3.80 3.29 -18.28
C TRP A 141 2.92 2.84 -17.13
N VAL A 142 1.70 3.38 -17.10
CA VAL A 142 0.68 2.98 -16.10
C VAL A 142 -0.59 2.57 -16.82
N HIS A 143 -1.06 1.35 -16.58
CA HIS A 143 -2.29 0.78 -17.09
C HIS A 143 -3.33 0.68 -15.99
N HIS A 144 -4.46 1.41 -16.16
CA HIS A 144 -5.52 1.48 -15.16
C HIS A 144 -6.89 1.80 -15.79
N SER A 145 -7.99 1.31 -15.20
CA SER A 145 -9.35 1.53 -15.70
C SER A 145 -9.80 2.99 -15.72
N ALA A 146 -9.28 3.83 -14.82
CA ALA A 146 -9.58 5.29 -14.81
C ALA A 146 -8.77 6.09 -15.82
N GLY A 147 -7.92 5.44 -16.63
CA GLY A 147 -7.08 6.02 -17.67
C GLY A 147 -5.65 5.53 -17.58
N SER A 148 -5.13 5.10 -18.70
CA SER A 148 -3.74 4.64 -18.87
C SER A 148 -2.90 5.75 -19.49
N PHE A 149 -1.61 5.79 -19.17
CA PHE A 149 -0.68 6.76 -19.75
C PHE A 149 0.74 6.19 -19.90
N GLY A 150 1.48 6.76 -20.80
CA GLY A 150 2.91 6.52 -21.00
C GLY A 150 3.77 7.69 -20.53
N PRO A 151 5.08 7.70 -20.89
CA PRO A 151 6.03 8.74 -20.50
C PRO A 151 5.53 10.15 -20.79
N GLY A 152 5.75 11.06 -19.85
CA GLY A 152 5.23 12.42 -19.89
C GLY A 152 3.74 12.52 -19.53
N ARG A 153 3.16 11.48 -18.94
CA ARG A 153 1.72 11.38 -18.66
C ARG A 153 0.86 11.46 -19.94
N VAL A 154 1.43 11.10 -21.09
CA VAL A 154 0.70 11.08 -22.37
C VAL A 154 -0.36 9.98 -22.29
N PRO A 155 -1.65 10.33 -22.42
CA PRO A 155 -2.72 9.33 -22.42
C PRO A 155 -2.53 8.31 -23.55
N ILE A 156 -2.83 7.05 -23.26
CA ILE A 156 -2.82 5.98 -24.25
C ILE A 156 -4.22 5.40 -24.39
N ASP A 157 -4.60 5.05 -25.61
CA ASP A 157 -5.82 4.30 -25.86
C ASP A 157 -5.65 2.87 -25.35
N ASP A 158 -6.40 2.54 -24.30
CA ASP A 158 -6.27 1.28 -23.57
C ASP A 158 -7.65 0.71 -23.23
N PRO A 159 -8.40 0.25 -24.23
CA PRO A 159 -9.74 -0.28 -24.05
C PRO A 159 -9.75 -1.54 -23.15
N ALA A 160 -8.66 -2.29 -23.13
CA ALA A 160 -8.55 -3.47 -22.26
C ALA A 160 -8.51 -3.12 -20.77
N SER A 161 -7.88 -1.99 -20.40
CA SER A 161 -7.92 -1.50 -19.01
C SER A 161 -9.22 -0.75 -18.69
N ALA A 162 -9.78 0.00 -19.62
CA ALA A 162 -10.96 0.84 -19.40
C ALA A 162 -12.23 0.02 -19.02
N GLY A 163 -12.31 -1.25 -19.39
CA GLY A 163 -13.41 -2.15 -19.07
C GLY A 163 -13.23 -2.98 -17.81
N LEU A 164 -12.10 -2.82 -17.08
CA LEU A 164 -11.82 -3.63 -15.91
C LEU A 164 -12.70 -3.22 -14.71
N THR A 165 -13.23 -4.23 -14.04
CA THR A 165 -13.88 -4.10 -12.74
C THR A 165 -12.95 -4.59 -11.63
N LYS A 166 -13.13 -4.11 -10.40
CA LYS A 166 -12.44 -4.68 -9.24
C LYS A 166 -12.89 -6.12 -8.98
N GLY A 167 -12.09 -6.86 -8.26
CA GLY A 167 -12.32 -8.25 -7.94
C GLY A 167 -11.64 -9.20 -8.91
N ILE A 168 -11.73 -10.48 -8.62
CA ILE A 168 -10.94 -11.54 -9.28
C ILE A 168 -11.11 -11.61 -10.79
N ALA A 169 -12.27 -11.23 -11.32
CA ALA A 169 -12.49 -11.23 -12.76
C ALA A 169 -11.63 -10.17 -13.48
N GLY A 170 -11.61 -8.96 -12.96
CA GLY A 170 -10.76 -7.89 -13.51
C GLY A 170 -9.27 -8.16 -13.26
N ASP A 171 -8.92 -8.69 -12.09
CA ASP A 171 -7.55 -9.08 -11.76
C ASP A 171 -7.02 -10.14 -12.74
N ARG A 172 -7.87 -11.12 -13.13
CA ARG A 172 -7.52 -12.14 -14.11
C ARG A 172 -7.24 -11.54 -15.49
N MET A 173 -8.13 -10.69 -15.98
CA MET A 173 -7.95 -10.03 -17.28
C MET A 173 -6.66 -9.19 -17.30
N MET A 174 -6.38 -8.46 -16.23
CA MET A 174 -5.16 -7.67 -16.11
C MET A 174 -3.92 -8.56 -16.03
N THR A 175 -3.97 -9.68 -15.31
CA THR A 175 -2.87 -10.64 -15.19
C THR A 175 -2.55 -11.31 -16.53
N GLU A 176 -3.56 -11.74 -17.28
CA GLU A 176 -3.36 -12.31 -18.61
C GLU A 176 -2.62 -11.34 -19.54
N ARG A 177 -3.06 -10.09 -19.55
CA ARG A 177 -2.41 -9.02 -20.31
C ARG A 177 -1.01 -8.71 -19.77
N PHE A 178 -0.81 -8.68 -18.47
CA PHE A 178 0.49 -8.46 -17.86
C PHE A 178 1.49 -9.52 -18.30
N CYS A 179 1.09 -10.79 -18.31
CA CYS A 179 1.93 -11.88 -18.79
C CYS A 179 2.30 -11.73 -20.26
N SER A 180 1.31 -11.54 -21.15
CA SER A 180 1.53 -11.49 -22.59
C SER A 180 2.18 -10.18 -23.05
N ASN A 181 1.52 -9.05 -22.80
CA ASN A 181 1.97 -7.77 -23.40
C ASN A 181 3.10 -7.11 -22.62
N VAL A 182 3.14 -7.29 -21.27
CA VAL A 182 4.19 -6.64 -20.48
C VAL A 182 5.41 -7.54 -20.34
N LEU A 183 5.25 -8.78 -19.86
CA LEU A 183 6.41 -9.64 -19.58
C LEU A 183 7.02 -10.25 -20.85
N GLU A 184 6.22 -10.77 -21.79
CA GLU A 184 6.69 -11.48 -22.98
C GLU A 184 7.02 -10.53 -24.14
N GLU A 185 6.14 -9.55 -24.43
CA GLU A 185 6.34 -8.67 -25.60
C GLU A 185 7.22 -7.47 -25.27
N ARG A 186 6.88 -6.69 -24.22
CA ARG A 186 7.56 -5.43 -23.91
C ARG A 186 8.87 -5.64 -23.13
N ALA A 187 8.86 -6.54 -22.16
CA ALA A 187 10.01 -6.91 -21.34
C ALA A 187 10.69 -5.71 -20.63
N PRO A 188 9.98 -4.88 -19.84
CA PRO A 188 10.57 -3.72 -19.17
C PRO A 188 11.57 -4.17 -18.10
N SER A 189 12.43 -3.24 -17.65
CA SER A 189 13.37 -3.49 -16.56
C SER A 189 12.65 -3.72 -15.23
N VAL A 190 11.53 -3.02 -14.98
CA VAL A 190 10.64 -3.28 -13.85
C VAL A 190 9.20 -3.39 -14.32
N ALA A 191 8.55 -4.49 -13.98
CA ALA A 191 7.14 -4.74 -14.21
C ALA A 191 6.40 -4.90 -12.87
N ILE A 192 5.32 -4.15 -12.66
CA ILE A 192 4.52 -4.18 -11.43
C ILE A 192 3.09 -4.59 -11.79
N LEU A 193 2.58 -5.62 -11.13
CA LEU A 193 1.18 -6.01 -11.16
C LEU A 193 0.60 -5.84 -9.75
N TRP A 194 -0.52 -5.09 -9.64
CA TRP A 194 -1.22 -4.92 -8.38
C TRP A 194 -2.66 -5.42 -8.51
N LEU A 195 -2.94 -6.52 -7.84
CA LEU A 195 -4.26 -7.14 -7.80
C LEU A 195 -5.15 -6.43 -6.79
N SER A 196 -6.45 -6.32 -7.06
CA SER A 196 -7.42 -5.76 -6.13
C SER A 196 -7.85 -6.72 -5.02
N GLU A 197 -7.56 -8.00 -5.19
CA GLU A 197 -7.94 -9.04 -4.24
C GLU A 197 -6.75 -9.48 -3.36
N PRO A 198 -7.03 -9.86 -2.10
CA PRO A 198 -8.33 -10.05 -1.45
C PRO A 198 -8.93 -8.80 -0.80
N ASP A 199 -8.34 -7.60 -0.92
CA ASP A 199 -8.80 -6.35 -0.31
C ASP A 199 -10.26 -6.03 -0.66
N TYR A 200 -10.56 -6.00 -1.96
CA TYR A 200 -11.90 -5.67 -2.44
C TYR A 200 -12.97 -6.56 -1.81
N THR A 201 -12.75 -7.87 -1.78
CA THR A 201 -13.69 -8.80 -1.13
C THR A 201 -13.69 -8.62 0.39
N GLY A 202 -12.54 -8.39 1.02
CA GLY A 202 -12.42 -8.16 2.46
C GLY A 202 -13.24 -6.98 2.97
N HIS A 203 -13.37 -5.91 2.19
CA HIS A 203 -14.22 -4.76 2.50
C HIS A 203 -15.74 -4.99 2.33
N HIS A 204 -16.15 -6.11 1.71
CA HIS A 204 -17.55 -6.41 1.37
C HIS A 204 -18.06 -7.76 1.91
N ALA A 205 -17.17 -8.57 2.50
CA ALA A 205 -17.50 -9.85 3.09
C ALA A 205 -16.65 -10.09 4.35
N PRO A 206 -17.15 -10.84 5.34
CA PRO A 206 -16.37 -11.16 6.54
C PRO A 206 -15.07 -11.87 6.21
N LEU A 207 -13.97 -11.48 6.89
CA LEU A 207 -12.69 -12.14 6.76
C LEU A 207 -12.81 -13.63 7.12
N GLY A 208 -12.25 -14.52 6.30
CA GLY A 208 -12.36 -15.97 6.46
C GLY A 208 -13.68 -16.57 5.96
N SER A 209 -14.64 -15.76 5.49
CA SER A 209 -15.85 -16.29 4.85
C SER A 209 -15.50 -17.04 3.55
N PRO A 210 -16.39 -17.93 3.05
CA PRO A 210 -16.15 -18.63 1.79
C PRO A 210 -15.83 -17.70 0.61
N GLN A 211 -16.44 -16.51 0.57
CA GLN A 211 -16.18 -15.50 -0.45
C GLN A 211 -14.76 -14.93 -0.32
N HIS A 212 -14.33 -14.57 0.89
CA HIS A 212 -12.99 -14.06 1.13
C HIS A 212 -11.91 -15.10 0.88
N LEU A 213 -12.14 -16.38 1.28
CA LEU A 213 -11.20 -17.46 1.00
C LEU A 213 -11.11 -17.77 -0.51
N ALA A 214 -12.22 -17.65 -1.25
CA ALA A 214 -12.21 -17.79 -2.70
C ALA A 214 -11.43 -16.66 -3.39
N ALA A 215 -11.48 -15.43 -2.86
CA ALA A 215 -10.67 -14.30 -3.35
C ALA A 215 -9.18 -14.55 -3.12
N ILE A 216 -8.79 -15.04 -1.93
CA ILE A 216 -7.39 -15.43 -1.63
C ILE A 216 -6.91 -16.50 -2.60
N ALA A 217 -7.67 -17.59 -2.78
CA ALA A 217 -7.33 -18.67 -3.71
C ALA A 217 -7.24 -18.17 -5.17
N GLY A 218 -8.10 -17.21 -5.53
CA GLY A 218 -8.05 -16.56 -6.83
C GLY A 218 -6.77 -15.76 -7.03
N ALA A 219 -6.40 -14.92 -6.06
CA ALA A 219 -5.15 -14.15 -6.09
C ALA A 219 -3.92 -15.07 -6.15
N ASP A 220 -3.90 -16.14 -5.34
CA ASP A 220 -2.85 -17.17 -5.34
C ASP A 220 -2.65 -17.78 -6.75
N ALA A 221 -3.74 -18.14 -7.42
CA ALA A 221 -3.69 -18.70 -8.77
C ALA A 221 -3.14 -17.70 -9.81
N LEU A 222 -3.44 -16.39 -9.65
CA LEU A 222 -2.91 -15.34 -10.52
C LEU A 222 -1.42 -15.09 -10.29
N VAL A 223 -0.97 -15.09 -9.03
CA VAL A 223 0.48 -15.04 -8.71
C VAL A 223 1.20 -16.22 -9.33
N LYS A 224 0.63 -17.44 -9.23
CA LYS A 224 1.19 -18.63 -9.89
C LYS A 224 1.32 -18.45 -11.40
N GLN A 225 0.32 -17.91 -12.08
CA GLN A 225 0.36 -17.65 -13.52
C GLN A 225 1.50 -16.69 -13.90
N VAL A 226 1.68 -15.60 -13.14
CA VAL A 226 2.79 -14.67 -13.37
C VAL A 226 4.14 -15.36 -13.13
N PHE A 227 4.27 -16.10 -12.02
CA PHE A 227 5.50 -16.83 -11.69
C PHE A 227 5.88 -17.86 -12.76
N GLU A 228 4.93 -18.64 -13.26
CA GLU A 228 5.15 -19.58 -14.34
C GLU A 228 5.60 -18.89 -15.64
N THR A 229 5.07 -17.69 -15.91
CA THR A 229 5.54 -16.87 -17.03
C THR A 229 6.97 -16.41 -16.84
N VAL A 230 7.30 -15.89 -15.64
CA VAL A 230 8.69 -15.52 -15.28
C VAL A 230 9.64 -16.71 -15.45
N ARG A 231 9.24 -17.91 -15.00
CA ARG A 231 10.06 -19.11 -15.11
C ARG A 231 10.26 -19.61 -16.55
N ARG A 232 9.30 -19.35 -17.44
CA ARG A 232 9.51 -19.61 -18.88
C ARG A 232 10.52 -18.64 -19.50
N LEU A 233 10.49 -17.38 -19.05
CA LEU A 233 11.40 -16.33 -19.55
C LEU A 233 12.82 -16.45 -18.98
N ASP A 234 12.93 -16.85 -17.72
CA ASP A 234 14.19 -17.09 -17.00
C ASP A 234 14.14 -18.44 -16.24
N PRO A 235 14.43 -19.55 -16.91
CA PRO A 235 14.40 -20.88 -16.27
C PRO A 235 15.41 -21.05 -15.12
N THR A 236 16.45 -20.26 -15.11
CA THR A 236 17.53 -20.33 -14.10
C THR A 236 17.23 -19.48 -12.87
N GLY A 237 16.41 -18.43 -13.00
CA GLY A 237 16.15 -17.43 -11.98
C GLY A 237 17.33 -16.49 -11.72
N ALA A 238 18.27 -16.42 -12.66
CA ALA A 238 19.45 -15.56 -12.51
C ALA A 238 19.16 -14.10 -12.90
N ASP A 239 18.37 -13.91 -13.97
CA ASP A 239 18.18 -12.61 -14.61
C ASP A 239 16.91 -11.87 -14.14
N ILE A 240 15.87 -12.60 -13.66
CA ILE A 240 14.62 -12.00 -13.21
C ILE A 240 14.45 -12.17 -11.71
N LEU A 241 14.44 -11.04 -11.00
CA LEU A 241 14.03 -10.96 -9.60
C LEU A 241 12.50 -10.99 -9.54
N PHE A 242 11.92 -12.02 -8.96
CA PHE A 242 10.49 -12.13 -8.70
C PHE A 242 10.19 -11.76 -7.25
N VAL A 243 9.37 -10.74 -7.05
CA VAL A 243 8.91 -10.26 -5.74
C VAL A 243 7.40 -10.41 -5.68
N THR A 244 6.88 -11.13 -4.70
CA THR A 244 5.43 -11.14 -4.43
C THR A 244 5.17 -10.86 -2.97
N GLY A 245 4.16 -10.03 -2.71
CA GLY A 245 3.82 -9.59 -1.38
C GLY A 245 2.44 -8.96 -1.31
N SER A 246 2.12 -8.44 -0.15
CA SER A 246 0.99 -7.53 0.04
C SER A 246 1.47 -6.21 0.63
N ASP A 247 0.65 -5.22 0.61
CA ASP A 247 0.95 -3.87 1.09
C ASP A 247 0.55 -3.67 2.55
N HIS A 248 -0.48 -4.35 3.01
CA HIS A 248 -0.95 -4.45 4.40
C HIS A 248 -1.77 -5.74 4.58
N GLY A 249 -2.30 -5.96 5.77
CA GLY A 249 -3.34 -6.93 6.06
C GLY A 249 -4.64 -6.22 6.44
N MET A 250 -5.51 -6.91 7.21
CA MET A 250 -6.80 -6.39 7.68
C MET A 250 -7.11 -6.84 9.10
N GLU A 251 -7.88 -6.01 9.83
CA GLU A 251 -8.62 -6.37 11.03
C GLU A 251 -10.13 -6.45 10.72
N THR A 252 -10.88 -7.25 11.47
CA THR A 252 -12.35 -7.23 11.38
C THR A 252 -12.89 -5.99 12.08
N VAL A 253 -13.78 -5.25 11.46
CA VAL A 253 -14.36 -4.03 12.03
C VAL A 253 -15.27 -4.37 13.21
N ALA A 254 -14.91 -3.85 14.39
CA ALA A 254 -15.66 -4.03 15.63
C ALA A 254 -16.74 -2.97 15.84
N ASP A 255 -16.45 -1.72 15.49
CA ASP A 255 -17.29 -0.54 15.72
C ASP A 255 -16.90 0.59 14.77
N SER A 256 -17.73 1.64 14.66
CA SER A 256 -17.49 2.81 13.84
C SER A 256 -17.61 4.08 14.67
N ILE A 257 -16.54 4.89 14.68
CA ILE A 257 -16.39 6.07 15.52
C ILE A 257 -16.46 7.33 14.66
N ASP A 258 -17.49 8.16 14.89
CA ASP A 258 -17.54 9.51 14.33
C ASP A 258 -16.64 10.45 15.13
N LEU A 259 -15.35 10.43 14.83
CA LEU A 259 -14.35 11.23 15.54
C LEU A 259 -14.63 12.74 15.40
N THR A 260 -15.16 13.17 14.26
CA THR A 260 -15.49 14.59 14.05
C THR A 260 -16.59 15.03 15.00
N GLU A 261 -17.65 14.23 15.16
CA GLU A 261 -18.74 14.54 16.08
C GLU A 261 -18.31 14.52 17.54
N LEU A 262 -17.46 13.55 17.92
CA LEU A 262 -16.89 13.51 19.28
C LEU A 262 -16.08 14.77 19.61
N LEU A 263 -15.29 15.28 18.66
CA LEU A 263 -14.51 16.50 18.83
C LEU A 263 -15.43 17.75 18.93
N ILE A 264 -16.52 17.79 18.16
CA ILE A 264 -17.52 18.85 18.25
C ILE A 264 -18.21 18.83 19.63
N ALA A 265 -18.69 17.66 20.06
CA ALA A 265 -19.34 17.48 21.36
C ALA A 265 -18.43 17.85 22.54
N ALA A 266 -17.12 17.63 22.41
CA ALA A 266 -16.10 18.01 23.40
C ALA A 266 -15.72 19.50 23.34
N GLY A 267 -16.27 20.30 22.42
CA GLY A 267 -15.92 21.72 22.23
C GLY A 267 -14.47 21.92 21.73
N LEU A 268 -13.95 20.95 20.98
CA LEU A 268 -12.61 20.96 20.40
C LEU A 268 -12.63 21.28 18.92
N LYS A 269 -13.78 21.21 18.27
CA LYS A 269 -14.02 21.58 16.89
C LYS A 269 -15.36 22.33 16.82
N GLU A 270 -15.43 23.38 16.00
CA GLU A 270 -16.62 24.25 15.94
C GLU A 270 -17.78 23.59 15.18
N SER A 271 -17.50 23.02 14.00
CA SER A 271 -18.47 22.33 13.15
C SER A 271 -17.77 21.31 12.24
N ARG A 272 -18.54 20.50 11.51
CA ARG A 272 -18.00 19.57 10.52
C ARG A 272 -17.21 20.28 9.42
N GLU A 273 -17.66 21.48 9.03
CA GLU A 273 -17.11 22.29 7.94
C GLU A 273 -15.94 23.18 8.38
N SER A 274 -15.76 23.39 9.69
CA SER A 274 -14.69 24.25 10.20
C SER A 274 -13.30 23.68 9.89
N ARG A 275 -12.35 24.54 9.60
CA ARG A 275 -11.04 24.17 9.03
C ARG A 275 -9.86 24.38 9.99
N GLU A 276 -10.13 24.82 11.22
CA GLU A 276 -9.12 24.96 12.27
C GLU A 276 -8.54 23.59 12.69
N LEU A 277 -9.35 22.55 12.58
CA LEU A 277 -9.02 21.16 12.82
C LEU A 277 -9.71 20.28 11.77
N VAL A 278 -8.94 19.53 11.01
CA VAL A 278 -9.44 18.59 10.00
C VAL A 278 -9.05 17.17 10.37
N VAL A 279 -10.06 16.30 10.48
CA VAL A 279 -9.90 14.86 10.66
C VAL A 279 -9.82 14.19 9.29
N ALA A 280 -8.78 13.41 9.04
CA ALA A 280 -8.64 12.57 7.86
C ALA A 280 -8.74 11.10 8.28
N PRO A 281 -9.89 10.43 8.05
CA PRO A 281 -10.10 9.03 8.40
C PRO A 281 -9.26 8.13 7.48
N ASN A 282 -8.63 7.13 8.07
CA ASN A 282 -7.79 6.14 7.39
C ASN A 282 -8.13 4.72 7.88
N GLY A 283 -9.43 4.38 7.88
CA GLY A 283 -9.92 3.08 8.35
C GLY A 283 -9.73 2.91 9.85
N THR A 284 -8.87 2.00 10.27
CA THR A 284 -8.50 1.74 11.68
C THR A 284 -7.51 2.78 12.24
N ALA A 285 -7.31 3.88 11.52
CA ALA A 285 -6.48 5.01 11.93
C ALA A 285 -7.13 6.34 11.53
N ALA A 286 -6.63 7.44 12.07
CA ALA A 286 -6.90 8.79 11.60
C ALA A 286 -5.67 9.68 11.76
N THR A 287 -5.57 10.68 10.88
CA THR A 287 -4.60 11.77 11.00
C THR A 287 -5.35 13.10 11.16
N LEU A 288 -4.86 13.96 12.06
CA LEU A 288 -5.50 15.21 12.42
C LEU A 288 -4.58 16.38 12.05
N TYR A 289 -5.14 17.33 11.32
CA TYR A 289 -4.45 18.48 10.77
C TYR A 289 -4.98 19.76 11.40
N PHE A 290 -4.09 20.67 11.75
CA PHE A 290 -4.40 21.92 12.46
C PHE A 290 -3.97 23.11 11.62
N ALA A 291 -4.85 24.10 11.50
CA ALA A 291 -4.52 25.38 10.84
C ALA A 291 -3.45 26.15 11.60
N ASP A 292 -3.41 26.00 12.93
CA ASP A 292 -2.33 26.48 13.79
C ASP A 292 -1.62 25.27 14.45
N PRO A 293 -0.56 24.74 13.85
CA PRO A 293 0.17 23.57 14.37
C PRO A 293 0.85 23.82 15.73
N ALA A 294 1.13 25.05 16.09
CA ALA A 294 1.74 25.44 17.37
C ALA A 294 0.71 25.85 18.42
N GLY A 295 -0.58 25.88 18.07
CA GLY A 295 -1.66 26.35 18.92
C GLY A 295 -2.02 25.42 20.06
N GLU A 296 -2.65 25.97 21.10
CA GLU A 296 -3.09 25.21 22.30
C GLU A 296 -4.13 24.11 21.95
N LEU A 297 -4.82 24.23 20.82
CA LEU A 297 -5.82 23.24 20.38
C LEU A 297 -5.19 21.85 20.20
N VAL A 298 -3.97 21.76 19.66
CA VAL A 298 -3.25 20.48 19.50
C VAL A 298 -3.15 19.74 20.84
N GLY A 299 -2.69 20.44 21.89
CA GLY A 299 -2.56 19.85 23.22
C GLY A 299 -3.90 19.50 23.88
N ARG A 300 -4.98 20.26 23.60
CA ARG A 300 -6.33 19.93 24.08
C ARG A 300 -6.88 18.68 23.43
N VAL A 301 -6.75 18.57 22.11
CA VAL A 301 -7.18 17.39 21.32
C VAL A 301 -6.36 16.15 21.73
N ALA A 302 -5.04 16.27 21.89
CA ALA A 302 -4.20 15.16 22.33
C ALA A 302 -4.62 14.63 23.73
N ARG A 303 -4.96 15.51 24.68
CA ARG A 303 -5.46 15.08 26.01
C ARG A 303 -6.82 14.42 25.93
N PHE A 304 -7.72 14.90 25.09
CA PHE A 304 -9.00 14.25 24.85
C PHE A 304 -8.83 12.83 24.33
N LEU A 305 -8.06 12.67 23.24
CA LEU A 305 -7.80 11.36 22.62
C LEU A 305 -7.10 10.38 23.57
N ALA A 306 -6.17 10.87 24.40
CA ALA A 306 -5.48 10.04 25.39
C ALA A 306 -6.41 9.49 26.49
N GLY A 307 -7.60 10.05 26.66
CA GLY A 307 -8.62 9.58 27.60
C GLY A 307 -9.59 8.54 27.02
N GLU A 308 -9.53 8.31 25.72
CA GLU A 308 -10.47 7.46 24.99
C GLU A 308 -9.99 6.01 24.93
N ASN A 309 -10.84 5.05 25.29
CA ASN A 309 -10.50 3.63 25.33
C ASN A 309 -10.37 2.95 23.97
N TRP A 310 -10.91 3.58 22.92
CA TRP A 310 -10.79 3.12 21.52
C TRP A 310 -9.48 3.57 20.85
N VAL A 311 -8.71 4.44 21.46
CA VAL A 311 -7.37 4.81 20.99
C VAL A 311 -6.35 3.76 21.46
N GLY A 312 -5.69 3.10 20.53
CA GLY A 312 -4.61 2.15 20.81
C GLY A 312 -3.26 2.86 20.96
N GLU A 313 -2.79 3.46 19.87
CA GLU A 313 -1.56 4.26 19.89
C GLU A 313 -1.83 5.66 19.35
N MET A 314 -1.15 6.66 19.94
CA MET A 314 -1.21 8.05 19.50
C MET A 314 0.19 8.63 19.39
N PHE A 315 0.43 9.29 18.25
CA PHE A 315 1.64 10.05 17.97
C PHE A 315 1.27 11.52 17.82
N ALA A 316 1.97 12.40 18.55
CA ALA A 316 1.74 13.84 18.50
C ALA A 316 3.06 14.60 18.44
N GLY A 317 3.11 15.69 17.64
CA GLY A 317 4.30 16.52 17.47
C GLY A 317 5.51 15.69 17.01
N GLU A 318 6.64 15.82 17.67
CA GLU A 318 7.89 15.12 17.31
C GLU A 318 7.77 13.58 17.34
N ARG A 319 6.82 13.04 18.10
CA ARG A 319 6.58 11.56 18.12
C ARG A 319 6.04 11.02 16.80
N LEU A 320 5.49 11.86 15.93
CA LEU A 320 5.07 11.45 14.58
C LEU A 320 6.24 10.82 13.81
N GLY A 321 7.46 11.31 13.99
CA GLY A 321 8.66 10.75 13.36
C GLY A 321 8.91 9.27 13.70
N ALA A 322 8.57 8.83 14.91
CA ALA A 322 8.68 7.43 15.31
C ALA A 322 7.71 6.52 14.53
N ALA A 323 6.59 7.06 14.08
CA ALA A 323 5.62 6.37 13.21
C ALA A 323 5.96 6.48 11.71
N GLY A 324 7.06 7.16 11.34
CA GLY A 324 7.42 7.42 9.94
C GLY A 324 6.59 8.50 9.28
N LEU A 325 6.02 9.43 10.07
CA LEU A 325 5.20 10.55 9.62
C LEU A 325 5.96 11.88 9.77
N PRO A 326 5.65 12.92 8.97
CA PRO A 326 6.34 14.22 9.07
C PRO A 326 5.98 14.94 10.37
N THR A 327 6.93 15.69 10.91
CA THR A 327 6.80 16.43 12.18
C THR A 327 6.63 17.94 12.00
N ASP A 328 6.81 18.45 10.79
CA ASP A 328 6.89 19.87 10.43
C ASP A 328 5.76 20.32 9.48
N THR A 329 4.61 19.64 9.53
CA THR A 329 3.45 19.93 8.68
C THR A 329 2.22 20.33 9.51
N ALA A 330 1.11 20.64 8.84
CA ALA A 330 -0.18 20.86 9.50
C ALA A 330 -0.71 19.61 10.23
N MET A 331 -0.26 18.40 9.88
CA MET A 331 -0.57 17.18 10.62
C MET A 331 0.19 17.14 11.95
N GLN A 332 -0.52 17.19 13.06
CA GLN A 332 0.08 17.21 14.40
C GLN A 332 -0.25 15.99 15.25
N ILE A 333 -1.27 15.22 14.88
CA ILE A 333 -1.66 14.03 15.61
C ILE A 333 -1.98 12.92 14.59
N ALA A 334 -1.54 11.71 14.90
CA ALA A 334 -1.97 10.48 14.23
C ALA A 334 -2.37 9.47 15.30
N VAL A 335 -3.48 8.77 15.09
CA VAL A 335 -3.98 7.74 15.99
C VAL A 335 -4.15 6.43 15.24
N SER A 336 -3.76 5.34 15.86
CA SER A 336 -4.17 3.98 15.54
C SER A 336 -5.20 3.53 16.56
N LEU A 337 -6.31 2.99 16.11
CA LEU A 337 -7.37 2.54 16.99
C LEU A 337 -6.96 1.24 17.70
N ALA A 338 -7.59 0.97 18.86
CA ALA A 338 -7.24 -0.17 19.69
C ALA A 338 -7.66 -1.50 19.04
N ALA A 339 -6.69 -2.32 18.67
CA ALA A 339 -6.94 -3.65 18.16
C ALA A 339 -7.17 -4.66 19.29
N GLU A 340 -8.08 -5.61 19.06
CA GLU A 340 -8.42 -6.68 19.98
C GLU A 340 -8.07 -8.05 19.40
N ASN A 341 -7.47 -8.90 20.21
CA ASN A 341 -7.13 -10.27 19.83
C ASN A 341 -8.34 -11.21 20.01
N ARG A 342 -9.44 -10.93 19.30
CA ARG A 342 -10.64 -11.76 19.21
C ARG A 342 -10.67 -12.49 17.87
N THR A 343 -11.34 -13.65 17.83
CA THR A 343 -11.56 -14.42 16.59
C THR A 343 -13.00 -14.20 16.13
N ASN A 344 -13.15 -13.93 14.82
CA ASN A 344 -14.46 -13.74 14.21
C ASN A 344 -15.17 -15.10 13.96
N PRO A 345 -16.46 -15.13 13.59
CA PRO A 345 -17.21 -16.37 13.37
C PRO A 345 -16.63 -17.30 12.28
N HIS A 346 -15.71 -16.79 11.45
CA HIS A 346 -15.05 -17.53 10.38
C HIS A 346 -13.61 -17.97 10.74
N GLY A 347 -13.22 -17.85 12.02
CA GLY A 347 -11.92 -18.32 12.50
C GLY A 347 -10.75 -17.35 12.31
N VAL A 348 -10.99 -16.13 11.82
CA VAL A 348 -9.94 -15.12 11.62
C VAL A 348 -9.82 -14.23 12.85
N THR A 349 -8.61 -14.15 13.41
CA THR A 349 -8.30 -13.34 14.59
C THR A 349 -7.98 -11.89 14.19
N GLY A 350 -8.38 -10.96 15.07
CA GLY A 350 -8.11 -9.53 14.94
C GLY A 350 -9.38 -8.71 14.69
N TYR A 351 -9.64 -7.77 15.63
CA TYR A 351 -10.71 -6.77 15.52
C TYR A 351 -10.14 -5.40 15.84
N ALA A 352 -10.66 -4.38 15.15
CA ALA A 352 -10.41 -2.99 15.50
C ALA A 352 -11.64 -2.13 15.16
N PRO A 353 -11.93 -1.04 15.89
CA PRO A 353 -12.86 -0.04 15.44
C PRO A 353 -12.29 0.74 14.24
N ILE A 354 -13.16 1.47 13.53
CA ILE A 354 -12.77 2.38 12.45
C ILE A 354 -13.16 3.81 12.76
N VAL A 355 -12.47 4.77 12.15
CA VAL A 355 -12.95 6.15 12.08
C VAL A 355 -13.87 6.26 10.87
N GLN A 356 -15.10 6.71 11.12
CA GLN A 356 -16.10 6.87 10.08
C GLN A 356 -15.65 7.87 9.01
N ASP A 357 -15.70 7.44 7.75
CA ASP A 357 -15.54 8.33 6.60
C ASP A 357 -16.90 8.96 6.28
N PRO A 358 -17.04 10.29 6.36
CA PRO A 358 -18.31 10.94 6.04
C PRO A 358 -18.79 10.76 4.59
N SER A 359 -17.90 10.35 3.70
CA SER A 359 -18.22 10.06 2.30
C SER A 359 -18.73 8.63 2.07
N ASP A 360 -18.60 7.73 3.06
CA ASP A 360 -19.06 6.35 3.01
C ASP A 360 -20.17 6.11 4.03
N ASN A 361 -21.38 5.91 3.55
CA ASN A 361 -22.56 5.68 4.38
C ASN A 361 -22.85 4.19 4.65
N GLU A 362 -22.00 3.28 4.16
CA GLU A 362 -22.18 1.84 4.36
C GLU A 362 -21.61 1.40 5.72
N SER A 363 -22.35 0.53 6.41
CA SER A 363 -21.82 -0.11 7.62
C SER A 363 -20.74 -1.12 7.24
N LYS A 364 -19.55 -0.94 7.80
CA LYS A 364 -18.41 -1.88 7.61
C LYS A 364 -18.26 -2.88 8.75
N ILE A 365 -19.12 -2.84 9.78
CA ILE A 365 -19.04 -3.72 10.95
C ILE A 365 -19.10 -5.18 10.52
N GLY A 366 -18.11 -5.97 10.96
CA GLY A 366 -17.97 -7.38 10.62
C GLY A 366 -17.18 -7.67 9.33
N PHE A 367 -16.87 -6.65 8.51
CA PHE A 367 -16.01 -6.76 7.34
C PHE A 367 -14.55 -6.43 7.68
N GLY A 368 -13.65 -6.58 6.72
CA GLY A 368 -12.24 -6.22 6.87
C GLY A 368 -12.00 -4.72 6.71
N GLN A 369 -11.07 -4.18 7.50
CA GLN A 369 -10.56 -2.82 7.34
C GLN A 369 -9.11 -2.74 7.84
N HIS A 370 -8.42 -1.67 7.46
CA HIS A 370 -6.99 -1.47 7.70
C HIS A 370 -6.67 0.02 7.83
N GLY A 371 -5.44 0.36 8.18
CA GLY A 371 -4.93 1.72 8.28
C GLY A 371 -4.09 1.98 9.52
N GLY A 372 -4.27 1.18 10.57
CA GLY A 372 -3.65 1.32 11.89
C GLY A 372 -2.37 0.49 12.08
N LEU A 373 -2.13 0.23 13.36
CA LEU A 373 -0.99 -0.56 13.86
C LEU A 373 -1.44 -1.91 14.43
N GLY A 374 -2.66 -2.34 14.14
CA GLY A 374 -3.17 -3.63 14.54
C GLY A 374 -2.23 -4.77 14.09
N PRO A 375 -2.09 -5.83 14.90
CA PRO A 375 -1.09 -6.86 14.67
C PRO A 375 -1.26 -7.60 13.35
N HIS A 376 -2.47 -7.66 12.80
CA HIS A 376 -2.76 -8.37 11.56
C HIS A 376 -2.74 -7.46 10.34
N GLU A 377 -3.22 -6.22 10.43
CA GLU A 377 -3.11 -5.25 9.34
C GLU A 377 -1.66 -4.83 9.07
N GLN A 378 -0.78 -4.90 10.07
CA GLN A 378 0.65 -4.62 9.95
C GLN A 378 1.49 -5.81 9.47
N ARG A 379 0.88 -6.95 9.13
CA ARG A 379 1.59 -8.16 8.68
C ARG A 379 1.22 -8.55 7.24
N PRO A 380 1.64 -7.77 6.24
CA PRO A 380 1.69 -8.24 4.86
C PRO A 380 2.67 -9.40 4.74
N PHE A 381 2.50 -10.25 3.72
CA PHE A 381 3.51 -11.23 3.37
C PHE A 381 4.54 -10.65 2.39
N LEU A 382 5.73 -11.25 2.36
CA LEU A 382 6.74 -10.97 1.33
C LEU A 382 7.55 -12.23 1.02
N ILE A 383 7.59 -12.60 -0.26
CA ILE A 383 8.39 -13.69 -0.81
C ILE A 383 9.23 -13.14 -1.96
N VAL A 384 10.52 -13.47 -1.99
CA VAL A 384 11.43 -13.06 -3.06
C VAL A 384 12.11 -14.31 -3.62
N GLU A 385 12.17 -14.40 -4.95
CA GLU A 385 12.74 -15.54 -5.64
C GLU A 385 13.53 -15.10 -6.88
N GLY A 386 14.64 -15.78 -7.18
CA GLY A 386 15.55 -15.38 -8.24
C GLY A 386 16.54 -14.29 -7.80
N GLY A 387 17.31 -13.73 -8.75
CA GLY A 387 18.26 -12.65 -8.48
C GLY A 387 19.29 -12.98 -7.38
N GLY A 388 19.64 -14.25 -7.19
CA GLY A 388 20.64 -14.69 -6.18
C GLY A 388 20.09 -14.83 -4.75
N PHE A 389 18.78 -14.74 -4.53
CA PHE A 389 18.17 -15.00 -3.22
C PHE A 389 18.16 -16.49 -2.90
N GLU A 390 18.76 -16.87 -1.76
CA GLU A 390 18.73 -18.24 -1.25
C GLU A 390 17.36 -18.56 -0.62
N PRO A 391 16.81 -19.78 -0.79
CA PRO A 391 15.62 -20.21 -0.07
C PRO A 391 15.77 -20.14 1.45
N GLY A 392 14.65 -19.92 2.14
CA GLY A 392 14.57 -20.00 3.60
C GLY A 392 13.88 -18.79 4.25
N GLU A 393 13.43 -19.01 5.48
CA GLU A 393 12.75 -18.01 6.30
C GLU A 393 13.74 -16.97 6.86
N ARG A 394 13.38 -15.68 6.73
CA ARG A 394 14.08 -14.54 7.31
C ARG A 394 13.23 -13.92 8.41
N ARG A 395 13.77 -13.89 9.62
CA ARG A 395 13.11 -13.36 10.82
C ARG A 395 13.56 -11.95 11.19
N GLN A 396 14.56 -11.41 10.50
CA GLN A 396 14.93 -10.01 10.68
C GLN A 396 13.78 -9.11 10.20
N PRO A 397 13.51 -8.00 10.91
CA PRO A 397 12.50 -7.03 10.48
C PRO A 397 12.79 -6.52 9.07
N SER A 398 11.76 -6.48 8.25
CA SER A 398 11.75 -5.84 6.93
C SER A 398 10.44 -5.06 6.76
N SER A 399 10.41 -4.16 5.80
CA SER A 399 9.25 -3.31 5.55
C SER A 399 9.04 -3.08 4.06
N LEU A 400 7.88 -2.58 3.68
CA LEU A 400 7.54 -2.22 2.30
C LEU A 400 8.59 -1.30 1.65
N VAL A 401 9.21 -0.43 2.43
CA VAL A 401 10.26 0.49 1.94
C VAL A 401 11.53 -0.25 1.49
N ASP A 402 11.70 -1.51 1.85
CA ASP A 402 12.86 -2.32 1.47
C ASP A 402 12.73 -2.91 0.04
N ILE A 403 11.53 -2.86 -0.56
CA ILE A 403 11.29 -3.43 -1.90
C ILE A 403 12.04 -2.63 -2.97
N ALA A 404 11.88 -1.32 -3.03
CA ALA A 404 12.54 -0.49 -4.04
C ALA A 404 14.08 -0.60 -4.01
N PRO A 405 14.79 -0.46 -2.86
CA PRO A 405 16.24 -0.63 -2.82
C PRO A 405 16.68 -2.06 -3.17
N THR A 406 15.86 -3.08 -2.92
CA THR A 406 16.14 -4.46 -3.35
C THR A 406 16.10 -4.59 -4.86
N VAL A 407 15.09 -4.01 -5.49
CA VAL A 407 14.96 -3.98 -6.97
C VAL A 407 16.13 -3.21 -7.60
N LEU A 408 16.46 -2.03 -7.10
CA LEU A 408 17.55 -1.21 -7.62
C LEU A 408 18.91 -1.89 -7.45
N ARG A 409 19.15 -2.57 -6.32
CA ARG A 409 20.36 -3.37 -6.13
C ARG A 409 20.49 -4.49 -7.16
N HIS A 410 19.38 -5.20 -7.44
CA HIS A 410 19.35 -6.24 -8.47
C HIS A 410 19.67 -5.67 -9.85
N LEU A 411 19.22 -4.45 -10.14
CA LEU A 411 19.50 -3.74 -11.39
C LEU A 411 20.84 -2.97 -11.38
N HIS A 412 21.68 -3.15 -10.35
CA HIS A 412 22.96 -2.44 -10.17
C HIS A 412 22.84 -0.91 -10.16
N MET A 413 21.75 -0.39 -9.62
CA MET A 413 21.48 1.04 -9.50
C MET A 413 21.63 1.55 -8.06
N ASP A 414 21.97 2.83 -7.93
CA ASP A 414 22.09 3.50 -6.62
C ASP A 414 20.77 3.58 -5.87
N HIS A 415 20.81 3.29 -4.56
CA HIS A 415 19.66 3.26 -3.67
C HIS A 415 19.97 3.73 -2.24
N ASP A 416 21.11 4.36 -2.00
CA ASP A 416 21.59 4.74 -0.66
C ASP A 416 20.79 5.88 -0.02
N ASP A 417 20.06 6.66 -0.82
CA ASP A 417 19.24 7.80 -0.35
C ASP A 417 17.80 7.41 0.03
N MET A 418 17.48 6.11 0.15
CA MET A 418 16.17 5.61 0.60
C MET A 418 16.12 5.39 2.11
N ASP A 419 14.92 5.32 2.70
CA ASP A 419 14.73 4.88 4.09
C ASP A 419 14.89 3.37 4.22
N GLY A 420 14.45 2.65 3.18
CA GLY A 420 14.57 1.20 3.08
C GLY A 420 15.99 0.75 2.81
N ARG A 421 16.22 -0.53 3.06
CA ARG A 421 17.49 -1.22 2.77
C ARG A 421 17.24 -2.43 1.90
N ALA A 422 18.16 -2.67 0.97
CA ALA A 422 18.06 -3.86 0.14
C ALA A 422 18.05 -5.14 0.99
N LEU A 423 17.05 -5.99 0.78
CA LEU A 423 16.82 -7.23 1.52
C LEU A 423 18.01 -8.20 1.42
N PRO A 424 18.37 -8.94 2.48
CA PRO A 424 19.51 -9.84 2.46
C PRO A 424 19.27 -11.05 1.55
N HIS A 425 20.22 -11.37 0.67
CA HIS A 425 20.19 -12.55 -0.22
C HIS A 425 20.27 -13.87 0.57
N ARG A 426 21.05 -13.89 1.65
CA ARG A 426 21.32 -15.09 2.45
C ARG A 426 20.53 -15.11 3.75
N VAL A 427 20.26 -16.29 4.26
CA VAL A 427 19.81 -16.46 5.64
C VAL A 427 20.99 -16.13 6.55
N SER A 428 20.82 -15.18 7.48
CA SER A 428 21.86 -14.91 8.48
C SER A 428 22.03 -16.12 9.37
N GLU A 429 23.20 -16.67 9.44
CA GLU A 429 23.57 -17.59 10.53
C GLU A 429 23.43 -16.83 11.86
N ARG A 430 22.74 -17.43 12.83
CA ARG A 430 22.51 -16.86 14.18
C ARG A 430 23.80 -16.82 14.99
#